data_86f088e239efc8193b9bbd951c29d575
#
_entry.id   86f088e239efc8193b9bbd951c29d575
#
_cell.length_a   1.000
_cell.length_b   1.000
_cell.length_c   1.000
_cell.angle_alpha   90.00
_cell.angle_beta   90.00
_cell.angle_gamma   90.00
#
_symmetry.space_group_name_H-M   'P 1'
#
loop_
_entity.id
_entity.type
_entity.pdbx_description
1 polymer ?
#
loop_
_entity_poly.entity_id
_entity_poly.type
_entity_poly.pdbx_seq_one_letter_code
_entity_poly.pdbx_strand_id
1 'polypeptide(L)'
;MTLDELPRGQRARVRAVMLRDPGDPIGRRLGELGFVPGEAVRLVAHGPFGREPVVVQVGFTRFALRRAEAQRVHVEPEGESAR
;
A
#
# COMPACT_ATOMS: atom_id res chain seq x y z
N MET A 1 -10.27 -0.12 -3.13
CA MET A 1 -9.12 -0.68 -3.87
C MET A 1 -8.00 -0.92 -2.89
N THR A 2 -7.24 -1.97 -3.09
CA THR A 2 -6.09 -2.27 -2.24
C THR A 2 -4.80 -1.84 -2.92
N LEU A 3 -3.76 -1.68 -2.11
CA LEU A 3 -2.49 -1.11 -2.56
C LEU A 3 -1.88 -1.86 -3.74
N ASP A 4 -2.02 -3.19 -3.76
CA ASP A 4 -1.48 -4.01 -4.84
C ASP A 4 -2.18 -3.79 -6.17
N GLU A 5 -3.37 -3.20 -6.14
CA GLU A 5 -4.15 -2.97 -7.35
C GLU A 5 -3.82 -1.64 -8.04
N LEU A 6 -3.03 -0.79 -7.40
CA LEU A 6 -2.69 0.49 -8.00
C LEU A 6 -1.82 0.29 -9.25
N PRO A 7 -2.04 1.09 -10.29
CA PRO A 7 -1.12 1.12 -11.41
C PRO A 7 0.25 1.66 -11.00
N ARG A 8 1.27 1.23 -11.70
CA ARG A 8 2.61 1.72 -11.46
C ARG A 8 2.66 3.24 -11.56
N GLY A 9 3.26 3.87 -10.56
CA GLY A 9 3.38 5.32 -10.51
C GLY A 9 2.19 6.05 -9.92
N GLN A 10 1.08 5.34 -9.69
CA GLN A 10 -0.15 5.95 -9.19
C GLN A 10 0.02 6.37 -7.74
N ARG A 11 -0.37 7.60 -7.44
CA ARG A 11 -0.45 8.09 -6.07
C ARG A 11 -1.81 7.78 -5.48
N ALA A 12 -1.83 7.61 -4.17
CA ALA A 12 -3.06 7.30 -3.45
C ALA A 12 -2.94 7.73 -2.00
N ARG A 13 -4.05 7.71 -1.30
CA ARG A 13 -4.09 7.92 0.15
C ARG A 13 -4.55 6.67 0.83
N VAL A 14 -3.90 6.35 1.94
CA VAL A 14 -4.31 5.21 2.75
C VAL A 14 -5.66 5.51 3.38
N ARG A 15 -6.58 4.56 3.29
CA ARG A 15 -7.86 4.66 3.96
C ARG A 15 -7.88 3.85 5.24
N ALA A 16 -7.37 2.62 5.17
CA ALA A 16 -7.37 1.73 6.32
C ALA A 16 -6.44 0.58 6.07
N VAL A 17 -5.98 -0.04 7.15
CA VAL A 17 -5.27 -1.32 7.09
C VAL A 17 -6.22 -2.35 7.68
N MET A 18 -6.47 -3.41 6.92
CA MET A 18 -7.37 -4.47 7.34
C MET A 18 -6.65 -5.40 8.31
N LEU A 19 -7.23 -5.57 9.49
CA LEU A 19 -6.72 -6.50 10.48
C LEU A 19 -7.56 -7.76 10.46
N ARG A 20 -6.91 -8.92 10.57
CA ARG A 20 -7.63 -10.18 10.68
C ARG A 20 -8.23 -10.33 12.06
N ASP A 21 -7.53 -9.79 13.06
CA ASP A 21 -7.99 -9.76 14.43
C ASP A 21 -7.25 -8.64 15.15
N PRO A 22 -7.67 -8.27 16.37
CA PRO A 22 -7.06 -7.13 17.07
C PRO A 22 -5.56 -7.26 17.31
N GLY A 23 -5.05 -8.49 17.36
CA GLY A 23 -3.64 -8.72 17.61
C GLY A 23 -2.82 -9.00 16.36
N ASP A 24 -3.37 -8.74 15.17
CA ASP A 24 -2.72 -9.06 13.91
C ASP A 24 -1.34 -8.38 13.79
N PRO A 25 -0.25 -9.15 13.88
CA PRO A 25 1.09 -8.55 13.85
C PRO A 25 1.43 -7.93 12.50
N ILE A 26 0.89 -8.46 11.42
CA ILE A 26 1.16 -7.91 10.09
C ILE A 26 0.49 -6.54 9.96
N GLY A 27 -0.77 -6.44 10.39
CA GLY A 27 -1.47 -5.16 10.36
C GLY A 27 -0.79 -4.12 11.22
N ARG A 28 -0.35 -4.52 12.41
CA ARG A 28 0.36 -3.62 13.32
C ARG A 28 1.66 -3.13 12.67
N ARG A 29 2.41 -4.06 12.07
CA ARG A 29 3.66 -3.70 11.43
C ARG A 29 3.44 -2.71 10.30
N LEU A 30 2.40 -2.93 9.49
CA LEU A 30 2.09 -2.00 8.40
C LEU A 30 1.82 -0.60 8.93
N GLY A 31 1.07 -0.50 10.03
CA GLY A 31 0.84 0.80 10.65
C GLY A 31 2.13 1.46 11.12
N GLU A 32 3.03 0.67 11.70
CA GLU A 32 4.30 1.17 12.19
C GLU A 32 5.20 1.64 11.04
N LEU A 33 5.05 1.06 9.87
CA LEU A 33 5.80 1.47 8.69
C LEU A 33 5.27 2.77 8.09
N GLY A 34 4.11 3.22 8.52
CA GLY A 34 3.54 4.47 8.06
C GLY A 34 2.25 4.35 7.27
N PHE A 35 1.71 3.14 7.13
CA PHE A 35 0.44 2.95 6.41
C PHE A 35 -0.71 3.28 7.34
N VAL A 36 -0.92 4.59 7.53
CA VAL A 36 -1.96 5.08 8.43
C VAL A 36 -2.94 5.93 7.62
N PRO A 37 -4.22 5.98 8.05
CA PRO A 37 -5.23 6.73 7.29
C PRO A 37 -4.80 8.15 7.00
N GLY A 38 -4.98 8.55 5.73
CA GLY A 38 -4.62 9.89 5.26
C GLY A 38 -3.22 10.01 4.73
N GLU A 39 -2.38 9.02 4.95
CA GLU A 39 -0.99 9.08 4.51
C GLU A 39 -0.91 8.87 2.99
N ALA A 40 -0.05 9.67 2.33
CA ALA A 40 0.15 9.55 0.90
C ALA A 40 1.07 8.38 0.60
N VAL A 41 0.69 7.59 -0.42
CA VAL A 41 1.48 6.45 -0.86
C VAL A 41 1.53 6.44 -2.37
N ARG A 42 2.53 5.76 -2.91
CA ARG A 42 2.65 5.60 -4.36
C ARG A 42 3.19 4.20 -4.66
N LEU A 43 2.58 3.56 -5.64
CA LEU A 43 3.11 2.28 -6.11
C LEU A 43 4.26 2.59 -7.05
N VAL A 44 5.46 2.12 -6.69
CA VAL A 44 6.67 2.40 -7.47
C VAL A 44 6.86 1.34 -8.55
N ALA A 45 6.69 0.07 -8.19
CA ALA A 45 6.93 -1.01 -9.11
C ALA A 45 6.33 -2.31 -8.60
N HIS A 46 6.15 -3.26 -9.51
CA HIS A 46 5.84 -4.65 -9.17
C HIS A 46 7.03 -5.50 -9.54
N GLY A 47 7.28 -6.51 -8.76
CA GLY A 47 8.32 -7.46 -9.07
C GLY A 47 7.87 -8.44 -10.15
N PRO A 48 8.80 -9.27 -10.62
CA PRO A 48 8.56 -10.13 -11.77
C PRO A 48 7.79 -11.42 -11.46
N PHE A 49 7.63 -11.77 -10.19
CA PHE A 49 7.03 -13.04 -9.81
C PHE A 49 5.63 -12.82 -9.29
N GLY A 50 4.63 -12.86 -10.21
CA GLY A 50 3.24 -12.67 -9.80
C GLY A 50 2.99 -11.31 -9.18
N ARG A 51 3.67 -10.29 -9.68
CA ARG A 51 3.58 -8.92 -9.18
C ARG A 51 4.17 -8.79 -7.76
N GLU A 52 5.10 -9.65 -7.40
CA GLU A 52 5.82 -9.57 -6.13
C GLU A 52 7.29 -9.35 -6.37
N PRO A 53 7.94 -8.58 -5.50
CA PRO A 53 7.33 -7.79 -4.42
C PRO A 53 6.59 -6.57 -4.96
N VAL A 54 5.72 -6.02 -4.12
CA VAL A 54 5.07 -4.74 -4.42
C VAL A 54 5.92 -3.67 -3.78
N VAL A 55 6.49 -2.79 -4.59
CA VAL A 55 7.36 -1.73 -4.06
C VAL A 55 6.55 -0.46 -3.96
N VAL A 56 6.47 0.08 -2.75
CA VAL A 56 5.64 1.26 -2.48
C VAL A 56 6.47 2.31 -1.77
N GLN A 57 6.10 3.56 -1.95
CA GLN A 57 6.72 4.68 -1.27
C GLN A 57 5.72 5.29 -0.31
N VAL A 58 6.15 5.46 0.94
CA VAL A 58 5.38 6.14 1.98
C VAL A 58 6.29 7.25 2.49
N GLY A 59 5.85 8.50 2.34
CA GLY A 59 6.72 9.61 2.67
C GLY A 59 7.97 9.57 1.78
N PHE A 60 9.13 9.50 2.40
CA PHE A 60 10.39 9.42 1.67
C PHE A 60 10.99 8.01 1.68
N THR A 61 10.26 7.04 2.21
CA THR A 61 10.78 5.68 2.38
C THR A 61 10.11 4.74 1.40
N ARG A 62 10.89 3.80 0.87
CA ARG A 62 10.36 2.76 0.00
C ARG A 62 10.41 1.43 0.71
N PHE A 63 9.35 0.66 0.55
CA PHE A 63 9.24 -0.67 1.14
C PHE A 63 8.89 -1.67 0.06
N ALA A 64 9.43 -2.88 0.20
CA ALA A 64 9.01 -4.00 -0.61
C ALA A 64 8.09 -4.86 0.23
N LEU A 65 6.86 -5.01 -0.22
CA LEU A 65 5.84 -5.77 0.50
C LEU A 65 5.49 -7.02 -0.28
N ARG A 66 5.12 -8.07 0.45
CA ARG A 66 4.48 -9.19 -0.19
C ARG A 66 3.10 -8.76 -0.68
N ARG A 67 2.64 -9.40 -1.74
CA ARG A 67 1.34 -9.06 -2.29
C ARG A 67 0.24 -9.19 -1.24
N ALA A 68 0.29 -10.25 -0.44
CA ALA A 68 -0.70 -10.46 0.61
C ALA A 68 -0.71 -9.33 1.65
N GLU A 69 0.47 -8.74 1.90
CA GLU A 69 0.54 -7.59 2.81
C GLU A 69 -0.06 -6.35 2.17
N ALA A 70 0.24 -6.11 0.90
CA ALA A 70 -0.30 -4.97 0.18
C ALA A 70 -1.82 -5.06 0.05
N GLN A 71 -2.36 -6.28 -0.02
CA GLN A 71 -3.80 -6.48 -0.11
C GLN A 71 -4.54 -6.06 1.17
N ARG A 72 -3.84 -5.88 2.26
CA ARG A 72 -4.44 -5.42 3.50
C ARG A 72 -4.56 -3.91 3.59
N VAL A 73 -3.88 -3.18 2.71
CA VAL A 73 -3.88 -1.72 2.75
C VAL A 73 -4.93 -1.22 1.76
N HIS A 74 -5.99 -0.64 2.29
CA HIS A 74 -7.02 -0.03 1.46
C HIS A 74 -6.62 1.41 1.16
N VAL A 75 -6.69 1.77 -0.11
CA VAL A 75 -6.25 3.08 -0.58
C VAL A 75 -7.32 3.69 -1.48
N GLU A 76 -7.21 5.00 -1.63
CA GLU A 76 -8.03 5.74 -2.56
C GLU A 76 -7.08 6.44 -3.53
N PRO A 77 -7.15 6.13 -4.84
CA PRO A 77 -6.27 6.78 -5.80
C PRO A 77 -6.50 8.29 -5.83
N GLU A 78 -5.41 9.04 -5.92
CA GLU A 78 -5.50 10.47 -6.14
C GLU A 78 -5.55 10.70 -7.63
N GLY A 79 -6.60 11.30 -8.02
CA GLY A 79 -6.83 11.48 -9.36
C GLY A 79 -6.20 12.63 -9.97
N GLU A 80 -5.92 12.58 -10.66
CA GLU A 80 -5.88 13.26 -11.37
C GLU A 80 -6.37 12.94 -12.53
N SER A 81 -6.74 12.44 -12.31
CA SER A 81 -6.96 11.96 -13.08
C SER A 81 -7.56 12.29 -13.91
N ALA A 82 -7.70 12.52 -13.86
CA ALA A 82 -8.15 12.72 -14.47
C ALA A 82 -8.04 13.22 -15.42
N ARG A 83 -7.91 13.35 -15.46
CA ARG A 83 -7.77 13.73 -16.27
C ARG A 83 -7.66 13.63 -16.87
#